data_c5756719a02657b47c710bcf9f43a2a0
#
_entry.id   c5756719a02657b47c710bcf9f43a2a0
#
_cell.length_a   1.000
_cell.length_b   1.000
_cell.length_c   1.000
_cell.angle_alpha   90.00
_cell.angle_beta   90.00
_cell.angle_gamma   90.00
#
_symmetry.space_group_name_H-M   'P 1'
#
loop_
_entity.id
_entity.type
_entity.pdbx_description
1 polymer ?
#
loop_
_entity_poly.entity_id
_entity_poly.type
_entity_poly.pdbx_seq_one_letter_code
_entity_poly.pdbx_strand_id
1 'polypeptide(L)'
;MTALSKALTVLHSVFKKRPRFPYLLYIMVMAIVDSAAVLFIQWGTYTEPTYTAPSTVDETTRLLNSIRGQLTRFVAQMWMEQKYIWLLNFCVLGMVYLVLIFVLNRFWVATALFAIITSVFAVANHIKIQLRNEPVIPSDLSFIFSGNGGEVASFIPKDSQALVNNTITMLVWLTIACLLLQFIDGRRCVISFHWRRPLRNTKTIIGNCTRIVAVIVSTSLLCSFTLNLNTVGSWSHNWAQALGDSPTLWDAAGDASLNGPTINFLRLANPKTMTKPSDYSQATMQEIAQRYNKIAEKTNQSRSNNLTDNTMIMILSESFSDPTRVPGITLSEDPMPNIRALKNTTTSGLMLSPGYGGGTANIEYQALTGWDLALFDNSMQVPYQQLVPHQKVTETFNQLWNDRYGASGSIAFHPYYKNRPFAVWCG
;
A
#
# COMPACT_ATOMS: atom_id res chain seq x y z
N MET A 1 40.10 23.64 40.37
CA MET A 1 39.38 23.05 39.22
C MET A 1 38.59 21.85 39.72
N THR A 2 37.28 21.93 39.68
CA THR A 2 36.38 20.90 40.17
C THR A 2 36.48 19.62 39.31
N ALA A 3 36.23 18.44 39.88
CA ALA A 3 36.24 17.16 39.17
C ALA A 3 35.39 17.19 37.90
N LEU A 4 34.31 17.97 37.90
CA LEU A 4 33.42 18.22 36.80
C LEU A 4 34.13 18.94 35.62
N SER A 5 35.01 19.93 35.90
CA SER A 5 35.75 20.64 34.85
C SER A 5 36.81 19.74 34.19
N LYS A 6 37.45 18.85 34.97
CA LYS A 6 38.37 17.84 34.44
C LYS A 6 37.63 16.79 33.57
N ALA A 7 36.48 16.31 34.05
CA ALA A 7 35.64 15.39 33.27
C ALA A 7 35.16 16.02 31.94
N LEU A 8 34.70 17.28 32.00
CA LEU A 8 34.32 18.05 30.79
C LEU A 8 35.49 18.26 29.82
N THR A 9 36.72 18.50 30.35
CA THR A 9 37.91 18.68 29.51
C THR A 9 38.35 17.38 28.85
N VAL A 10 38.30 16.27 29.61
CA VAL A 10 38.56 14.92 29.07
C VAL A 10 37.51 14.53 28.04
N LEU A 11 36.22 14.72 28.30
CA LEU A 11 35.15 14.55 27.35
C LEU A 11 35.42 15.42 26.10
N HIS A 12 35.73 16.70 26.27
CA HIS A 12 35.99 17.58 25.12
C HIS A 12 37.21 17.14 24.28
N SER A 13 38.25 16.59 24.90
CA SER A 13 39.43 16.05 24.20
C SER A 13 39.13 14.75 23.46
N VAL A 14 38.33 13.85 24.02
CA VAL A 14 37.82 12.65 23.37
C VAL A 14 36.92 13.01 22.18
N PHE A 15 36.10 14.04 22.33
CA PHE A 15 35.23 14.52 21.25
C PHE A 15 35.98 15.22 20.10
N LYS A 16 37.16 15.77 20.36
CA LYS A 16 37.96 16.48 19.36
C LYS A 16 38.70 15.56 18.38
N LYS A 17 38.88 14.27 18.70
CA LYS A 17 39.61 13.28 17.91
C LYS A 17 38.74 12.11 17.42
N ARG A 18 37.45 12.36 17.10
CA ARG A 18 36.59 11.27 16.59
C ARG A 18 37.10 10.76 15.25
N PRO A 19 37.20 9.42 15.07
CA PRO A 19 37.55 8.83 13.80
C PRO A 19 36.46 9.15 12.77
N ARG A 20 36.85 9.51 11.56
CA ARG A 20 35.92 9.64 10.43
C ARG A 20 35.81 8.30 9.75
N PHE A 21 34.63 7.69 9.76
CA PHE A 21 34.43 6.45 9.05
C PHE A 21 34.58 6.66 7.53
N PRO A 22 35.20 5.69 6.82
CA PRO A 22 35.36 5.78 5.38
C PRO A 22 34.02 5.63 4.67
N TYR A 23 33.86 6.25 3.52
CA TYR A 23 32.64 6.11 2.72
C TYR A 23 32.39 4.67 2.26
N LEU A 24 33.45 3.88 2.09
CA LEU A 24 33.32 2.45 1.79
C LEU A 24 32.52 1.70 2.87
N LEU A 25 32.73 2.03 4.16
CA LEU A 25 31.92 1.47 5.25
C LEU A 25 30.44 1.85 5.11
N TYR A 26 30.15 3.08 4.74
CA TYR A 26 28.75 3.51 4.51
C TYR A 26 28.11 2.73 3.36
N ILE A 27 28.83 2.52 2.26
CA ILE A 27 28.34 1.73 1.13
C ILE A 27 28.08 0.30 1.53
N MET A 28 29.02 -0.33 2.30
CA MET A 28 28.84 -1.71 2.79
C MET A 28 27.65 -1.82 3.74
N VAL A 29 27.51 -0.91 4.71
CA VAL A 29 26.37 -0.88 5.64
C VAL A 29 25.07 -0.65 4.88
N MET A 30 25.06 0.28 3.93
CA MET A 30 23.90 0.52 3.08
C MET A 30 23.49 -0.74 2.32
N ALA A 31 24.42 -1.43 1.67
CA ALA A 31 24.14 -2.65 0.92
C ALA A 31 23.59 -3.77 1.82
N ILE A 32 24.14 -3.95 3.03
CA ILE A 32 23.69 -4.96 3.99
C ILE A 32 22.29 -4.64 4.52
N VAL A 33 22.06 -3.39 4.95
CA VAL A 33 20.78 -2.95 5.52
C VAL A 33 19.68 -2.97 4.46
N ASP A 34 19.99 -2.56 3.24
CA ASP A 34 19.07 -2.57 2.10
C ASP A 34 18.69 -4.02 1.71
N SER A 35 19.70 -4.92 1.59
CA SER A 35 19.44 -6.34 1.35
C SER A 35 18.56 -6.98 2.43
N ALA A 36 18.83 -6.67 3.70
CA ALA A 36 18.02 -7.15 4.80
C ALA A 36 16.59 -6.60 4.73
N ALA A 37 16.42 -5.33 4.35
CA ALA A 37 15.12 -4.71 4.17
C ALA A 37 14.32 -5.37 3.04
N VAL A 38 14.94 -5.62 1.87
CA VAL A 38 14.30 -6.35 0.76
C VAL A 38 13.79 -7.71 1.22
N LEU A 39 14.64 -8.49 1.90
CA LEU A 39 14.27 -9.83 2.37
C LEU A 39 13.17 -9.78 3.45
N PHE A 40 13.22 -8.80 4.35
CA PHE A 40 12.22 -8.67 5.41
C PHE A 40 10.87 -8.21 4.86
N ILE A 41 10.86 -7.28 3.90
CA ILE A 41 9.64 -6.84 3.22
C ILE A 41 9.04 -8.00 2.40
N GLN A 42 9.89 -8.77 1.69
CA GLN A 42 9.44 -9.93 0.92
C GLN A 42 8.89 -11.04 1.82
N TRP A 43 9.54 -11.30 2.97
CA TRP A 43 9.02 -12.21 3.99
C TRP A 43 7.57 -11.84 4.40
N GLY A 44 7.28 -10.55 4.50
CA GLY A 44 5.96 -10.06 4.85
C GLY A 44 4.85 -10.42 3.85
N THR A 45 5.17 -10.89 2.65
CA THR A 45 4.16 -11.34 1.67
C THR A 45 3.85 -12.82 1.73
N TYR A 46 4.69 -13.60 2.37
CA TYR A 46 4.53 -15.05 2.37
C TYR A 46 3.78 -15.54 3.62
N THR A 47 2.95 -16.55 3.41
CA THR A 47 2.23 -17.25 4.47
C THR A 47 2.58 -18.73 4.45
N GLU A 48 2.57 -19.36 5.62
CA GLU A 48 2.74 -20.81 5.69
C GLU A 48 1.50 -21.51 5.11
N PRO A 49 1.66 -22.43 4.16
CA PRO A 49 0.52 -23.13 3.57
C PRO A 49 -0.13 -24.08 4.57
N THR A 50 -1.44 -24.10 4.57
CA THR A 50 -2.25 -25.07 5.34
C THR A 50 -2.58 -26.26 4.44
N TYR A 51 -2.21 -27.47 4.86
CA TYR A 51 -2.47 -28.70 4.11
C TYR A 51 -3.66 -29.43 4.73
N THR A 52 -4.70 -29.74 3.95
CA THR A 52 -5.87 -30.52 4.39
C THR A 52 -5.51 -31.98 4.71
N ALA A 53 -4.54 -32.53 4.01
CA ALA A 53 -4.00 -33.87 4.26
C ALA A 53 -2.47 -33.82 4.35
N PRO A 54 -1.90 -33.45 5.51
CA PRO A 54 -0.45 -33.27 5.66
C PRO A 54 0.39 -34.51 5.33
N SER A 55 -0.17 -35.70 5.52
CA SER A 55 0.52 -36.98 5.27
C SER A 55 0.70 -37.32 3.79
N THR A 56 -0.04 -36.64 2.89
CA THR A 56 0.03 -36.90 1.44
C THR A 56 1.01 -35.97 0.71
N VAL A 57 1.51 -34.95 1.40
CA VAL A 57 2.44 -33.96 0.80
C VAL A 57 3.86 -34.34 1.15
N ASP A 58 4.69 -34.54 0.15
CA ASP A 58 6.11 -34.88 0.33
C ASP A 58 6.88 -33.74 1.02
N GLU A 59 7.96 -34.09 1.71
CA GLU A 59 8.75 -33.16 2.51
C GLU A 59 9.38 -32.05 1.65
N THR A 60 9.81 -32.38 0.43
CA THR A 60 10.38 -31.42 -0.51
C THR A 60 9.38 -30.34 -0.90
N THR A 61 8.15 -30.71 -1.22
CA THR A 61 7.06 -29.78 -1.53
C THR A 61 6.72 -28.91 -0.31
N ARG A 62 6.72 -29.47 0.90
CA ARG A 62 6.52 -28.70 2.13
C ARG A 62 7.62 -27.67 2.36
N LEU A 63 8.88 -28.06 2.16
CA LEU A 63 10.02 -27.15 2.30
C LEU A 63 10.00 -26.04 1.26
N LEU A 64 9.69 -26.35 -0.02
CA LEU A 64 9.64 -25.37 -1.10
C LEU A 64 8.49 -24.35 -0.90
N ASN A 65 7.37 -24.79 -0.38
CA ASN A 65 6.20 -23.94 -0.15
C ASN A 65 6.25 -23.20 1.20
N SER A 66 7.16 -23.56 2.11
CA SER A 66 7.36 -22.82 3.35
C SER A 66 7.82 -21.39 3.08
N ILE A 67 7.61 -20.47 4.01
CA ILE A 67 8.09 -19.08 3.90
C ILE A 67 9.60 -19.05 3.58
N ARG A 68 10.38 -19.92 4.22
CA ARG A 68 11.82 -20.05 3.96
C ARG A 68 12.11 -20.50 2.53
N GLY A 69 11.37 -21.48 2.02
CA GLY A 69 11.49 -21.97 0.65
C GLY A 69 11.16 -20.90 -0.38
N GLN A 70 10.06 -20.19 -0.17
CA GLN A 70 9.63 -19.09 -1.03
C GLN A 70 10.65 -17.94 -1.05
N LEU A 71 11.20 -17.53 0.10
CA LEU A 71 12.28 -16.54 0.17
C LEU A 71 13.56 -17.00 -0.55
N THR A 72 13.92 -18.27 -0.37
CA THR A 72 15.09 -18.84 -1.05
C THR A 72 14.88 -18.79 -2.57
N ARG A 73 13.69 -19.18 -3.05
CA ARG A 73 13.35 -19.12 -4.47
C ARG A 73 13.38 -17.68 -5.00
N PHE A 74 12.85 -16.71 -4.26
CA PHE A 74 12.87 -15.30 -4.64
C PHE A 74 14.28 -14.79 -4.94
N VAL A 75 15.27 -15.18 -4.14
CA VAL A 75 16.69 -14.83 -4.40
C VAL A 75 17.28 -15.71 -5.50
N ALA A 76 16.98 -17.02 -5.50
CA ALA A 76 17.56 -17.97 -6.43
C ALA A 76 17.11 -17.76 -7.89
N GLN A 77 15.97 -17.10 -8.13
CA GLN A 77 15.49 -16.75 -9.48
C GLN A 77 16.53 -15.99 -10.31
N MET A 78 17.43 -15.22 -9.68
CA MET A 78 18.52 -14.54 -10.39
C MET A 78 19.42 -15.51 -11.16
N TRP A 79 19.67 -16.68 -10.60
CA TRP A 79 20.58 -17.70 -11.20
C TRP A 79 19.81 -18.78 -11.94
N MET A 80 18.61 -19.12 -11.50
CA MET A 80 17.83 -20.26 -12.04
C MET A 80 16.90 -19.84 -13.20
N GLU A 81 16.31 -18.65 -13.13
CA GLU A 81 15.27 -18.20 -14.07
C GLU A 81 15.67 -16.89 -14.80
N GLN A 82 16.86 -16.35 -14.53
CA GLN A 82 17.34 -15.05 -15.06
C GLN A 82 16.38 -13.89 -14.73
N LYS A 83 15.64 -14.01 -13.63
CA LYS A 83 14.76 -12.96 -13.11
C LYS A 83 15.45 -12.24 -11.99
N TYR A 84 15.68 -10.95 -12.18
CA TYR A 84 16.44 -10.11 -11.27
C TYR A 84 15.53 -9.26 -10.36
N ILE A 85 14.40 -9.82 -9.92
CA ILE A 85 13.41 -9.11 -9.10
C ILE A 85 14.00 -8.66 -7.76
N TRP A 86 14.83 -9.51 -7.13
CA TRP A 86 15.55 -9.11 -5.92
C TRP A 86 16.39 -7.84 -6.16
N LEU A 87 17.13 -7.79 -7.28
CA LEU A 87 17.96 -6.66 -7.65
C LEU A 87 17.11 -5.41 -7.95
N LEU A 88 15.96 -5.58 -8.59
CA LEU A 88 15.01 -4.48 -8.83
C LEU A 88 14.57 -3.85 -7.49
N ASN A 89 14.11 -4.67 -6.54
CA ASN A 89 13.69 -4.20 -5.23
C ASN A 89 14.84 -3.56 -4.45
N PHE A 90 16.04 -4.15 -4.51
CA PHE A 90 17.26 -3.58 -3.91
C PHE A 90 17.58 -2.20 -4.49
N CYS A 91 17.58 -2.04 -5.79
CA CYS A 91 17.86 -0.74 -6.41
C CYS A 91 16.80 0.31 -6.03
N VAL A 92 15.53 -0.07 -6.01
CA VAL A 92 14.42 0.85 -5.71
C VAL A 92 14.41 1.25 -4.23
N LEU A 93 14.57 0.30 -3.30
CA LEU A 93 14.75 0.63 -1.88
C LEU A 93 16.03 1.42 -1.63
N GLY A 94 17.10 1.09 -2.36
CA GLY A 94 18.33 1.87 -2.36
C GLY A 94 18.13 3.34 -2.78
N MET A 95 17.24 3.62 -3.76
CA MET A 95 16.85 5.00 -4.10
C MET A 95 16.16 5.69 -2.91
N VAL A 96 15.23 5.03 -2.24
CA VAL A 96 14.57 5.55 -1.02
C VAL A 96 15.61 5.86 0.06
N TYR A 97 16.54 4.93 0.28
CA TYR A 97 17.59 5.09 1.27
C TYR A 97 18.53 6.26 0.93
N LEU A 98 18.92 6.42 -0.34
CA LEU A 98 19.73 7.57 -0.80
C LEU A 98 19.00 8.91 -0.59
N VAL A 99 17.69 8.96 -0.87
CA VAL A 99 16.89 10.15 -0.57
C VAL A 99 16.99 10.51 0.92
N LEU A 100 16.79 9.53 1.80
CA LEU A 100 16.90 9.75 3.26
C LEU A 100 18.31 10.22 3.66
N ILE A 101 19.36 9.60 3.11
CA ILE A 101 20.76 9.98 3.38
C ILE A 101 21.01 11.43 2.97
N PHE A 102 20.59 11.86 1.79
CA PHE A 102 20.88 13.20 1.29
C PHE A 102 19.98 14.27 1.92
N VAL A 103 18.72 13.96 2.17
CA VAL A 103 17.78 14.87 2.86
C VAL A 103 18.22 15.11 4.30
N LEU A 104 18.47 14.06 5.06
CA LEU A 104 18.89 14.17 6.47
C LEU A 104 20.35 14.58 6.59
N ASN A 105 21.17 14.27 5.59
CA ASN A 105 22.61 14.51 5.56
C ASN A 105 23.37 13.91 6.76
N ARG A 106 22.83 12.85 7.35
CA ARG A 106 23.36 12.11 8.51
C ARG A 106 23.17 10.62 8.28
N PHE A 107 24.26 9.93 7.93
CA PHE A 107 24.19 8.53 7.50
C PHE A 107 23.48 7.64 8.51
N TRP A 108 23.95 7.60 9.75
CA TRP A 108 23.40 6.71 10.76
C TRP A 108 21.97 7.03 11.17
N VAL A 109 21.59 8.31 11.16
CA VAL A 109 20.18 8.72 11.39
C VAL A 109 19.30 8.28 10.22
N ALA A 110 19.77 8.42 8.99
CA ALA A 110 19.07 7.95 7.81
C ALA A 110 18.91 6.41 7.81
N THR A 111 19.95 5.68 8.26
CA THR A 111 19.93 4.22 8.43
C THR A 111 18.87 3.80 9.44
N ALA A 112 18.80 4.46 10.60
CA ALA A 112 17.78 4.16 11.59
C ALA A 112 16.37 4.41 11.04
N LEU A 113 16.15 5.56 10.39
CA LEU A 113 14.84 5.90 9.81
C LEU A 113 14.45 4.94 8.68
N PHE A 114 15.39 4.58 7.80
CA PHE A 114 15.16 3.60 6.74
C PHE A 114 14.75 2.24 7.32
N ALA A 115 15.47 1.76 8.34
CA ALA A 115 15.14 0.50 9.01
C ALA A 115 13.78 0.54 9.69
N ILE A 116 13.40 1.67 10.32
CA ILE A 116 12.07 1.84 10.92
C ILE A 116 10.99 1.76 9.83
N ILE A 117 11.11 2.54 8.76
CA ILE A 117 10.11 2.59 7.68
C ILE A 117 9.93 1.20 7.06
N THR A 118 11.03 0.54 6.69
CA THR A 118 10.99 -0.76 6.01
C THR A 118 10.50 -1.88 6.91
N SER A 119 10.84 -1.86 8.20
CA SER A 119 10.37 -2.87 9.16
C SER A 119 8.89 -2.69 9.51
N VAL A 120 8.43 -1.46 9.70
CA VAL A 120 7.00 -1.17 9.92
C VAL A 120 6.20 -1.60 8.68
N PHE A 121 6.69 -1.29 7.49
CA PHE A 121 6.05 -1.71 6.25
C PHE A 121 5.99 -3.25 6.13
N ALA A 122 7.09 -3.97 6.42
CA ALA A 122 7.14 -5.43 6.36
C ALA A 122 6.14 -6.09 7.30
N VAL A 123 6.09 -5.64 8.57
CA VAL A 123 5.17 -6.20 9.58
C VAL A 123 3.72 -5.85 9.26
N ALA A 124 3.43 -4.61 8.86
CA ALA A 124 2.09 -4.21 8.46
C ALA A 124 1.60 -5.01 7.24
N ASN A 125 2.49 -5.22 6.25
CA ASN A 125 2.20 -6.03 5.07
C ASN A 125 1.89 -7.48 5.44
N HIS A 126 2.69 -8.08 6.32
CA HIS A 126 2.48 -9.45 6.80
C HIS A 126 1.13 -9.61 7.49
N ILE A 127 0.81 -8.72 8.43
CA ILE A 127 -0.47 -8.75 9.14
C ILE A 127 -1.65 -8.56 8.19
N LYS A 128 -1.56 -7.61 7.25
CA LYS A 128 -2.64 -7.34 6.30
C LYS A 128 -2.88 -8.51 5.35
N ILE A 129 -1.81 -9.15 4.85
CA ILE A 129 -1.92 -10.35 4.01
C ILE A 129 -2.55 -11.52 4.78
N GLN A 130 -2.14 -11.75 6.03
CA GLN A 130 -2.75 -12.80 6.84
C GLN A 130 -4.24 -12.57 7.10
N LEU A 131 -4.66 -11.32 7.29
CA LEU A 131 -6.06 -10.98 7.61
C LEU A 131 -6.95 -10.89 6.38
N ARG A 132 -6.42 -10.39 5.25
CA ARG A 132 -7.23 -9.98 4.09
C ARG A 132 -6.74 -10.54 2.76
N ASN A 133 -5.61 -11.24 2.74
CA ASN A 133 -4.91 -11.65 1.52
C ASN A 133 -4.64 -10.46 0.56
N GLU A 134 -4.39 -9.29 1.14
CA GLU A 134 -4.07 -8.05 0.42
C GLU A 134 -2.78 -7.45 0.95
N PRO A 135 -1.86 -6.96 0.10
CA PRO A 135 -0.67 -6.24 0.53
C PRO A 135 -1.03 -4.83 1.03
N VAL A 136 -0.08 -4.19 1.71
CA VAL A 136 -0.20 -2.76 2.01
C VAL A 136 -0.07 -1.96 0.73
N ILE A 137 -1.00 -1.04 0.50
CA ILE A 137 -1.06 -0.16 -0.66
C ILE A 137 -0.95 1.32 -0.24
N PRO A 138 -0.57 2.24 -1.13
CA PRO A 138 -0.38 3.65 -0.77
C PRO A 138 -1.60 4.31 -0.15
N SER A 139 -2.79 3.91 -0.56
CA SER A 139 -4.04 4.44 0.01
C SER A 139 -4.24 4.07 1.49
N ASP A 140 -3.60 3.02 2.00
CA ASP A 140 -3.64 2.67 3.42
C ASP A 140 -2.94 3.73 4.29
N LEU A 141 -2.00 4.50 3.74
CA LEU A 141 -1.35 5.59 4.45
C LEU A 141 -2.34 6.68 4.92
N SER A 142 -3.46 6.82 4.21
CA SER A 142 -4.52 7.76 4.60
C SER A 142 -5.05 7.47 6.02
N PHE A 143 -5.11 6.21 6.44
CA PHE A 143 -5.51 5.83 7.80
C PHE A 143 -4.52 6.33 8.87
N ILE A 144 -3.24 6.29 8.57
CA ILE A 144 -2.19 6.74 9.47
C ILE A 144 -2.24 8.27 9.65
N PHE A 145 -2.47 9.00 8.55
CA PHE A 145 -2.48 10.46 8.54
C PHE A 145 -3.82 11.08 8.98
N SER A 146 -4.92 10.32 8.97
CA SER A 146 -6.24 10.81 9.41
C SER A 146 -6.43 10.87 10.93
N GLY A 147 -5.39 10.60 11.71
CA GLY A 147 -5.44 10.70 13.17
C GLY A 147 -5.97 9.45 13.89
N ASN A 148 -6.35 8.42 13.17
CA ASN A 148 -6.93 7.19 13.71
C ASN A 148 -5.88 6.11 14.07
N GLY A 149 -4.64 6.50 14.34
CA GLY A 149 -3.54 5.57 14.64
C GLY A 149 -3.82 4.63 15.82
N GLY A 150 -4.61 5.07 16.82
CA GLY A 150 -5.05 4.23 17.94
C GLY A 150 -6.01 3.10 17.50
N GLU A 151 -6.84 3.37 16.50
CA GLU A 151 -7.77 2.39 15.95
C GLU A 151 -7.04 1.34 15.11
N VAL A 152 -6.02 1.74 14.35
CA VAL A 152 -5.17 0.80 13.60
C VAL A 152 -4.53 -0.24 14.52
N ALA A 153 -4.12 0.17 15.73
CA ALA A 153 -3.57 -0.75 16.73
C ALA A 153 -4.60 -1.78 17.22
N SER A 154 -5.90 -1.45 17.23
CA SER A 154 -6.97 -2.37 17.65
C SER A 154 -7.21 -3.51 16.65
N PHE A 155 -6.79 -3.34 15.39
CA PHE A 155 -6.89 -4.38 14.36
C PHE A 155 -5.74 -5.39 14.39
N ILE A 156 -4.71 -5.19 15.23
CA ILE A 156 -3.59 -6.12 15.33
C ILE A 156 -4.08 -7.40 16.05
N PRO A 157 -4.04 -8.57 15.39
CA PRO A 157 -4.43 -9.82 16.01
C PRO A 157 -3.57 -10.13 17.23
N LYS A 158 -4.15 -10.78 18.24
CA LYS A 158 -3.41 -11.18 19.46
C LYS A 158 -2.18 -12.03 19.11
N ASP A 159 -2.29 -12.90 18.13
CA ASP A 159 -1.21 -13.78 17.69
C ASP A 159 -0.05 -13.02 17.03
N SER A 160 -0.33 -11.85 16.44
CA SER A 160 0.69 -10.97 15.83
C SER A 160 1.34 -10.00 16.82
N GLN A 161 0.84 -9.88 18.05
CA GLN A 161 1.39 -8.93 19.04
C GLN A 161 2.84 -9.25 19.41
N ALA A 162 3.21 -10.54 19.49
CA ALA A 162 4.58 -10.93 19.77
C ALA A 162 5.53 -10.47 18.65
N LEU A 163 5.14 -10.60 17.39
CA LEU A 163 5.89 -10.12 16.24
C LEU A 163 6.09 -8.60 16.30
N VAL A 164 5.02 -7.86 16.57
CA VAL A 164 5.05 -6.39 16.68
C VAL A 164 5.99 -5.96 17.81
N ASN A 165 5.85 -6.54 19.01
CA ASN A 165 6.66 -6.21 20.18
C ASN A 165 8.15 -6.51 19.95
N ASN A 166 8.47 -7.66 19.35
CA ASN A 166 9.84 -8.04 19.02
C ASN A 166 10.44 -7.07 17.98
N THR A 167 9.66 -6.69 16.98
CA THR A 167 10.09 -5.72 15.97
C THR A 167 10.35 -4.34 16.60
N ILE A 168 9.46 -3.86 17.44
CA ILE A 168 9.66 -2.59 18.19
C ILE A 168 10.94 -2.66 19.02
N THR A 169 11.14 -3.74 19.76
CA THR A 169 12.33 -3.92 20.60
C THR A 169 13.61 -3.90 19.77
N MET A 170 13.63 -4.64 18.65
CA MET A 170 14.75 -4.64 17.69
C MET A 170 15.02 -3.21 17.15
N LEU A 171 13.98 -2.50 16.74
CA LEU A 171 14.10 -1.14 16.19
C LEU A 171 14.59 -0.13 17.23
N VAL A 172 14.18 -0.27 18.48
CA VAL A 172 14.68 0.58 19.58
C VAL A 172 16.20 0.39 19.75
N TRP A 173 16.66 -0.85 19.85
CA TRP A 173 18.09 -1.15 19.98
C TRP A 173 18.89 -0.72 18.76
N LEU A 174 18.37 -0.98 17.55
CA LEU A 174 19.01 -0.51 16.31
C LEU A 174 19.12 1.02 16.26
N THR A 175 18.07 1.71 16.65
CA THR A 175 18.05 3.18 16.70
C THR A 175 19.08 3.70 17.69
N ILE A 176 19.14 3.11 18.90
CA ILE A 176 20.16 3.47 19.91
C ILE A 176 21.57 3.24 19.34
N ALA A 177 21.82 2.09 18.71
CA ALA A 177 23.10 1.79 18.09
C ALA A 177 23.46 2.80 16.98
N CYS A 178 22.53 3.14 16.11
CA CYS A 178 22.73 4.15 15.06
C CYS A 178 23.01 5.54 15.63
N LEU A 179 22.31 5.93 16.71
CA LEU A 179 22.56 7.21 17.39
C LEU A 179 23.94 7.24 18.05
N LEU A 180 24.36 6.14 18.67
CA LEU A 180 25.71 6.01 19.22
C LEU A 180 26.77 6.08 18.13
N LEU A 181 26.57 5.39 16.99
CA LEU A 181 27.46 5.47 15.84
C LEU A 181 27.49 6.87 15.23
N GLN A 182 26.36 7.57 15.15
CA GLN A 182 26.31 8.96 14.70
C GLN A 182 27.10 9.89 15.65
N PHE A 183 27.15 9.52 16.92
CA PHE A 183 27.89 10.27 17.92
C PHE A 183 29.40 9.97 17.86
N ILE A 184 29.79 8.72 17.65
CA ILE A 184 31.19 8.28 17.55
C ILE A 184 31.82 8.76 16.25
N ASP A 185 31.06 8.74 15.15
CA ASP A 185 31.54 9.13 13.82
C ASP A 185 31.88 10.61 13.78
N GLY A 186 33.13 10.91 13.46
CA GLY A 186 33.60 12.27 13.25
C GLY A 186 33.05 12.97 12.01
N ARG A 187 32.36 12.22 11.12
CA ARG A 187 31.59 12.78 10.00
C ARG A 187 30.17 13.12 10.46
N ARG A 188 29.98 14.33 10.92
CA ARG A 188 28.66 14.81 11.32
C ARG A 188 27.66 14.87 10.16
N CYS A 189 28.14 15.09 8.94
CA CYS A 189 27.36 15.20 7.72
C CYS A 189 28.00 14.37 6.62
N VAL A 190 27.18 13.76 5.75
CA VAL A 190 27.64 13.00 4.58
C VAL A 190 28.26 13.95 3.56
N ILE A 191 27.58 15.07 3.28
CA ILE A 191 28.06 16.14 2.42
C ILE A 191 28.19 17.39 3.27
N SER A 192 29.32 18.11 3.14
CA SER A 192 29.56 19.36 3.87
C SER A 192 28.49 20.39 3.54
N PHE A 193 27.81 20.92 4.58
CA PHE A 193 26.72 21.86 4.43
C PHE A 193 26.78 22.95 5.48
N HIS A 194 26.71 24.23 5.07
CA HIS A 194 26.82 25.39 5.95
C HIS A 194 25.68 26.38 5.65
N TRP A 195 24.56 26.24 6.38
CA TRP A 195 23.38 27.09 6.21
C TRP A 195 23.61 28.56 6.63
N ARG A 196 24.30 28.75 7.77
CA ARG A 196 24.46 30.11 8.35
C ARG A 196 25.35 31.05 7.50
N ARG A 197 26.28 30.51 6.72
CA ARG A 197 27.18 31.28 5.84
C ARG A 197 27.38 30.55 4.54
N PRO A 198 26.34 30.50 3.68
CA PRO A 198 26.34 29.61 2.49
C PRO A 198 27.37 30.00 1.42
N LEU A 199 27.74 31.26 1.36
CA LEU A 199 28.67 31.82 0.36
C LEU A 199 30.03 32.18 0.95
N ARG A 200 30.43 31.66 2.10
CA ARG A 200 31.66 32.05 2.79
C ARG A 200 32.93 31.84 1.96
N ASN A 201 33.06 30.74 1.28
CA ASN A 201 34.19 30.39 0.43
C ASN A 201 33.78 29.33 -0.62
N THR A 202 34.61 29.13 -1.63
CA THR A 202 34.37 28.20 -2.74
C THR A 202 34.06 26.78 -2.26
N LYS A 203 34.78 26.27 -1.25
CA LYS A 203 34.52 24.91 -0.69
C LYS A 203 33.15 24.80 -0.08
N THR A 204 32.68 25.86 0.61
CA THR A 204 31.32 25.90 1.21
C THR A 204 30.25 25.95 0.11
N ILE A 205 30.47 26.77 -0.93
CA ILE A 205 29.54 26.86 -2.07
C ILE A 205 29.45 25.50 -2.77
N ILE A 206 30.56 24.87 -3.09
CA ILE A 206 30.59 23.55 -3.73
C ILE A 206 29.85 22.52 -2.86
N GLY A 207 30.14 22.44 -1.54
CA GLY A 207 29.47 21.51 -0.65
C GLY A 207 27.96 21.72 -0.60
N ASN A 208 27.51 22.97 -0.49
CA ASN A 208 26.08 23.29 -0.48
C ASN A 208 25.40 22.94 -1.82
N CYS A 209 26.01 23.31 -2.95
CA CYS A 209 25.51 22.96 -4.28
C CYS A 209 25.45 21.44 -4.48
N THR A 210 26.52 20.72 -4.14
CA THR A 210 26.55 19.25 -4.22
C THR A 210 25.41 18.60 -3.43
N ARG A 211 25.14 19.08 -2.23
CA ARG A 211 24.03 18.56 -1.41
C ARG A 211 22.67 18.83 -2.07
N ILE A 212 22.44 20.06 -2.52
CA ILE A 212 21.17 20.43 -3.18
C ILE A 212 20.96 19.56 -4.42
N VAL A 213 21.98 19.43 -5.26
CA VAL A 213 21.92 18.59 -6.45
C VAL A 213 21.66 17.12 -6.07
N ALA A 214 22.34 16.58 -5.05
CA ALA A 214 22.14 15.21 -4.62
C ALA A 214 20.70 14.95 -4.13
N VAL A 215 20.12 15.89 -3.39
CA VAL A 215 18.71 15.80 -2.95
C VAL A 215 17.76 15.85 -4.14
N ILE A 216 17.95 16.84 -5.04
CA ILE A 216 17.09 16.99 -6.23
C ILE A 216 17.18 15.75 -7.11
N VAL A 217 18.38 15.30 -7.45
CA VAL A 217 18.58 14.15 -8.36
C VAL A 217 18.01 12.88 -7.76
N SER A 218 18.30 12.56 -6.49
CA SER A 218 17.80 11.34 -5.86
C SER A 218 16.27 11.34 -5.72
N THR A 219 15.69 12.47 -5.32
CA THR A 219 14.23 12.60 -5.19
C THR A 219 13.54 12.55 -6.56
N SER A 220 14.07 13.28 -7.55
CA SER A 220 13.52 13.28 -8.92
C SER A 220 13.60 11.89 -9.56
N LEU A 221 14.69 11.15 -9.33
CA LEU A 221 14.84 9.78 -9.84
C LEU A 221 13.76 8.85 -9.24
N LEU A 222 13.59 8.87 -7.92
CA LEU A 222 12.57 8.07 -7.23
C LEU A 222 11.15 8.46 -7.69
N CYS A 223 10.84 9.75 -7.73
CA CYS A 223 9.54 10.24 -8.21
C CYS A 223 9.31 9.86 -9.68
N SER A 224 10.31 10.06 -10.56
CA SER A 224 10.21 9.67 -11.96
C SER A 224 10.02 8.17 -12.12
N PHE A 225 10.71 7.35 -11.34
CA PHE A 225 10.51 5.90 -11.34
C PHE A 225 9.06 5.56 -10.98
N THR A 226 8.58 6.07 -9.85
CA THR A 226 7.24 5.78 -9.32
C THR A 226 6.12 6.22 -10.28
N LEU A 227 6.19 7.46 -10.77
CA LEU A 227 5.14 8.03 -11.63
C LEU A 227 5.04 7.36 -13.00
N ASN A 228 6.14 6.82 -13.50
CA ASN A 228 6.20 6.22 -14.83
C ASN A 228 6.16 4.69 -14.83
N LEU A 229 6.18 4.03 -13.66
CA LEU A 229 6.25 2.57 -13.55
C LEU A 229 5.10 1.87 -14.27
N ASN A 230 3.88 2.43 -14.24
CA ASN A 230 2.70 1.90 -14.94
C ASN A 230 2.56 2.41 -16.38
N THR A 231 3.48 3.23 -16.86
CA THR A 231 3.39 3.77 -18.22
C THR A 231 4.20 2.91 -19.17
N VAL A 232 3.49 2.14 -20.01
CA VAL A 232 4.11 1.26 -21.02
C VAL A 232 5.05 2.08 -21.91
N GLY A 233 6.25 1.55 -22.14
CA GLY A 233 7.29 2.22 -22.95
C GLY A 233 8.11 3.26 -22.21
N SER A 234 7.78 3.60 -20.94
CA SER A 234 8.61 4.49 -20.12
C SER A 234 9.93 3.82 -19.72
N TRP A 235 10.90 4.62 -19.32
CA TRP A 235 12.20 4.11 -18.87
C TRP A 235 12.10 3.19 -17.65
N SER A 236 11.25 3.55 -16.68
CA SER A 236 11.07 2.77 -15.44
C SER A 236 10.33 1.46 -15.70
N HIS A 237 9.28 1.49 -16.54
CA HIS A 237 8.56 0.30 -16.97
C HIS A 237 9.48 -0.67 -17.71
N ASN A 238 10.21 -0.18 -18.73
CA ASN A 238 11.12 -1.01 -19.52
C ASN A 238 12.27 -1.57 -18.67
N TRP A 239 12.80 -0.75 -17.75
CA TRP A 239 13.85 -1.20 -16.85
C TRP A 239 13.36 -2.27 -15.86
N ALA A 240 12.17 -2.09 -15.27
CA ALA A 240 11.57 -3.08 -14.39
C ALA A 240 11.31 -4.41 -15.14
N GLN A 241 10.73 -4.35 -16.36
CA GLN A 241 10.53 -5.53 -17.20
C GLN A 241 11.83 -6.23 -17.57
N ALA A 242 12.89 -5.48 -17.90
CA ALA A 242 14.21 -6.04 -18.20
C ALA A 242 14.80 -6.81 -17.00
N LEU A 243 14.39 -6.48 -15.77
CA LEU A 243 14.76 -7.19 -14.55
C LEU A 243 13.76 -8.30 -14.16
N GLY A 244 12.74 -8.57 -14.99
CA GLY A 244 11.81 -9.67 -14.81
C GLY A 244 10.47 -9.28 -14.17
N ASP A 245 10.19 -7.98 -14.01
CA ASP A 245 8.89 -7.51 -13.51
C ASP A 245 7.75 -7.92 -14.45
N SER A 246 6.70 -8.50 -13.88
CA SER A 246 5.51 -8.97 -14.60
C SER A 246 4.26 -8.63 -13.77
N PRO A 247 3.66 -7.45 -14.01
CA PRO A 247 2.53 -6.98 -13.22
C PRO A 247 1.30 -7.89 -13.31
N THR A 248 0.73 -8.23 -12.15
CA THR A 248 -0.50 -9.02 -12.00
C THR A 248 -1.50 -8.29 -11.11
N LEU A 249 -1.81 -7.03 -11.44
CA LEU A 249 -2.57 -6.11 -10.57
C LEU A 249 -3.99 -6.57 -10.25
N TRP A 250 -4.55 -7.50 -11.02
CA TRP A 250 -5.83 -8.16 -10.71
C TRP A 250 -5.73 -9.09 -9.48
N ASP A 251 -4.52 -9.50 -9.10
CA ASP A 251 -4.19 -10.20 -7.86
C ASP A 251 -3.05 -9.46 -7.15
N ALA A 252 -3.40 -8.52 -6.30
CA ALA A 252 -2.43 -7.66 -5.63
C ALA A 252 -1.48 -8.44 -4.69
N ALA A 253 -1.96 -9.53 -4.07
CA ALA A 253 -1.13 -10.38 -3.23
C ALA A 253 -0.15 -11.20 -4.07
N GLY A 254 -0.61 -11.76 -5.18
CA GLY A 254 0.24 -12.43 -6.17
C GLY A 254 1.27 -11.48 -6.77
N ASP A 255 0.88 -10.27 -7.15
CA ASP A 255 1.81 -9.24 -7.66
C ASP A 255 2.90 -8.90 -6.64
N ALA A 256 2.52 -8.67 -5.38
CA ALA A 256 3.48 -8.41 -4.31
C ALA A 256 4.44 -9.60 -4.06
N SER A 257 3.93 -10.82 -4.19
CA SER A 257 4.74 -12.05 -4.05
C SER A 257 5.74 -12.22 -5.19
N LEU A 258 5.32 -11.97 -6.43
CA LEU A 258 6.11 -12.17 -7.65
C LEU A 258 7.10 -11.03 -7.90
N ASN A 259 6.66 -9.79 -7.78
CA ASN A 259 7.42 -8.59 -8.16
C ASN A 259 8.03 -7.84 -6.96
N GLY A 260 7.67 -8.25 -5.76
CA GLY A 260 8.08 -7.61 -4.51
C GLY A 260 7.09 -6.55 -4.04
N PRO A 261 6.81 -6.48 -2.71
CA PRO A 261 5.86 -5.53 -2.15
C PRO A 261 6.23 -4.07 -2.38
N THR A 262 7.51 -3.76 -2.45
CA THR A 262 7.99 -2.40 -2.74
C THR A 262 7.57 -1.95 -4.14
N ILE A 263 7.76 -2.82 -5.14
CA ILE A 263 7.38 -2.52 -6.53
C ILE A 263 5.86 -2.44 -6.66
N ASN A 264 5.13 -3.39 -6.06
CA ASN A 264 3.67 -3.35 -6.02
C ASN A 264 3.16 -2.05 -5.38
N PHE A 265 3.69 -1.68 -4.21
CA PHE A 265 3.32 -0.44 -3.52
C PHE A 265 3.56 0.81 -4.38
N LEU A 266 4.74 0.94 -4.99
CA LEU A 266 5.06 2.10 -5.83
C LEU A 266 4.23 2.13 -7.11
N ARG A 267 3.90 0.98 -7.67
CA ARG A 267 3.03 0.86 -8.84
C ARG A 267 1.62 1.38 -8.55
N LEU A 268 1.10 1.11 -7.37
CA LEU A 268 -0.21 1.56 -6.92
C LEU A 268 -0.22 3.00 -6.38
N ALA A 269 0.94 3.66 -6.29
CA ALA A 269 1.03 5.05 -5.84
C ALA A 269 0.50 6.07 -6.86
N ASN A 270 0.44 5.69 -8.13
CA ASN A 270 -0.14 6.52 -9.20
C ASN A 270 -1.18 5.70 -9.98
N PRO A 271 -2.36 5.46 -9.40
CA PRO A 271 -3.40 4.66 -10.05
C PRO A 271 -3.97 5.40 -11.25
N LYS A 272 -4.27 4.64 -12.31
CA LYS A 272 -5.02 5.14 -13.46
C LYS A 272 -6.50 4.87 -13.25
N THR A 273 -7.35 5.80 -13.65
CA THR A 273 -8.81 5.61 -13.55
C THR A 273 -9.26 4.59 -14.61
N MET A 274 -8.99 4.89 -15.88
CA MET A 274 -9.27 4.01 -17.02
C MET A 274 -8.52 4.51 -18.25
N THR A 275 -8.41 3.67 -19.27
CA THR A 275 -7.86 4.08 -20.55
C THR A 275 -8.88 4.95 -21.28
N LYS A 276 -8.46 6.14 -21.72
CA LYS A 276 -9.31 7.05 -22.48
C LYS A 276 -9.59 6.42 -23.87
N PRO A 277 -10.87 6.18 -24.24
CA PRO A 277 -11.22 5.70 -25.57
C PRO A 277 -10.76 6.66 -26.68
N SER A 278 -10.44 6.12 -27.85
CA SER A 278 -9.98 6.93 -28.99
C SER A 278 -11.04 7.88 -29.54
N ASP A 279 -12.30 7.52 -29.37
CA ASP A 279 -13.48 8.28 -29.81
C ASP A 279 -14.08 9.17 -28.70
N TYR A 280 -13.38 9.33 -27.58
CA TYR A 280 -13.83 10.17 -26.47
C TYR A 280 -13.90 11.64 -26.90
N SER A 281 -15.11 12.10 -27.21
CA SER A 281 -15.42 13.46 -27.62
C SER A 281 -16.75 13.93 -27.03
N GLN A 282 -16.99 15.23 -27.02
CA GLN A 282 -18.28 15.79 -26.59
C GLN A 282 -19.43 15.23 -27.44
N ALA A 283 -19.25 15.11 -28.75
CA ALA A 283 -20.25 14.57 -29.66
C ALA A 283 -20.60 13.12 -29.33
N THR A 284 -19.61 12.27 -29.12
CA THR A 284 -19.80 10.86 -28.72
C THR A 284 -20.54 10.76 -27.38
N MET A 285 -20.19 11.61 -26.39
CA MET A 285 -20.86 11.60 -25.09
C MET A 285 -22.33 12.05 -25.21
N GLN A 286 -22.62 13.04 -26.05
CA GLN A 286 -24.00 13.47 -26.32
C GLN A 286 -24.82 12.39 -27.02
N GLU A 287 -24.23 11.67 -27.99
CA GLU A 287 -24.88 10.56 -28.65
C GLU A 287 -25.23 9.43 -27.68
N ILE A 288 -24.27 9.06 -26.81
CA ILE A 288 -24.49 8.07 -25.75
C ILE A 288 -25.63 8.50 -24.82
N ALA A 289 -25.60 9.74 -24.34
CA ALA A 289 -26.63 10.28 -23.46
C ALA A 289 -28.02 10.23 -24.14
N GLN A 290 -28.14 10.66 -25.38
CA GLN A 290 -29.39 10.60 -26.16
C GLN A 290 -29.91 9.16 -26.32
N ARG A 291 -29.00 8.23 -26.61
CA ARG A 291 -29.34 6.80 -26.75
C ARG A 291 -29.93 6.24 -25.47
N TYR A 292 -29.26 6.48 -24.31
CA TYR A 292 -29.74 5.96 -23.05
C TYR A 292 -30.98 6.68 -22.52
N ASN A 293 -31.15 7.98 -22.81
CA ASN A 293 -32.39 8.68 -22.49
C ASN A 293 -33.60 8.07 -23.22
N LYS A 294 -33.47 7.76 -24.53
CA LYS A 294 -34.52 7.07 -25.28
C LYS A 294 -34.85 5.69 -24.69
N ILE A 295 -33.84 4.94 -24.26
CA ILE A 295 -34.05 3.63 -23.60
C ILE A 295 -34.77 3.81 -22.28
N ALA A 296 -34.38 4.80 -21.48
CA ALA A 296 -35.01 5.12 -20.20
C ALA A 296 -36.49 5.53 -20.38
N GLU A 297 -36.77 6.41 -21.34
CA GLU A 297 -38.16 6.83 -21.71
C GLU A 297 -39.02 5.61 -22.04
N LYS A 298 -38.52 4.72 -22.92
CA LYS A 298 -39.23 3.51 -23.31
C LYS A 298 -39.48 2.57 -22.11
N THR A 299 -38.48 2.41 -21.26
CA THR A 299 -38.58 1.57 -20.06
C THR A 299 -39.61 2.15 -19.07
N ASN A 300 -39.62 3.48 -18.89
CA ASN A 300 -40.53 4.17 -17.97
C ASN A 300 -41.97 4.11 -18.42
N GLN A 301 -42.26 3.99 -19.73
CA GLN A 301 -43.62 3.81 -20.22
C GLN A 301 -44.30 2.55 -19.69
N SER A 302 -43.54 1.51 -19.34
CA SER A 302 -44.05 0.25 -18.79
C SER A 302 -44.06 0.19 -17.27
N ARG A 303 -43.61 1.24 -16.58
CA ARG A 303 -43.55 1.32 -15.13
C ARG A 303 -44.75 2.09 -14.59
N SER A 304 -45.45 1.47 -13.63
CA SER A 304 -46.64 2.06 -13.00
C SER A 304 -46.36 2.76 -11.67
N ASN A 305 -45.27 2.46 -11.01
CA ASN A 305 -44.95 2.99 -9.69
C ASN A 305 -43.72 3.90 -9.75
N ASN A 306 -43.81 5.04 -9.03
CA ASN A 306 -42.64 5.92 -8.84
C ASN A 306 -41.81 5.45 -7.64
N LEU A 307 -40.47 5.51 -7.78
CA LEU A 307 -39.56 5.24 -6.67
C LEU A 307 -39.79 6.18 -5.48
N THR A 308 -40.27 7.40 -5.76
CA THR A 308 -40.56 8.45 -4.78
C THR A 308 -41.72 8.18 -3.86
N ASP A 309 -42.60 7.24 -4.25
CA ASP A 309 -43.76 6.87 -3.44
C ASP A 309 -43.42 5.82 -2.37
N ASN A 310 -42.17 5.41 -2.30
CA ASN A 310 -41.69 4.35 -1.41
C ASN A 310 -40.44 4.76 -0.64
N THR A 311 -40.26 4.19 0.54
CA THR A 311 -38.98 4.24 1.26
C THR A 311 -38.09 3.12 0.77
N MET A 312 -36.90 3.44 0.28
CA MET A 312 -35.91 2.46 -0.12
C MET A 312 -34.92 2.25 1.05
N ILE A 313 -34.78 1.03 1.50
CA ILE A 313 -33.79 0.64 2.51
C ILE A 313 -32.77 -0.29 1.83
N MET A 314 -31.51 0.17 1.76
CA MET A 314 -30.40 -0.63 1.25
C MET A 314 -29.58 -1.12 2.42
N ILE A 315 -29.44 -2.44 2.55
CA ILE A 315 -28.64 -3.09 3.60
C ILE A 315 -27.49 -3.80 2.93
N LEU A 316 -26.25 -3.36 3.18
CA LEU A 316 -25.04 -4.07 2.78
C LEU A 316 -24.60 -5.01 3.90
N SER A 317 -24.70 -6.31 3.64
CA SER A 317 -24.24 -7.39 4.53
C SER A 317 -23.21 -8.23 3.78
N GLU A 318 -22.02 -7.69 3.61
CA GLU A 318 -20.99 -8.20 2.68
C GLU A 318 -20.46 -9.57 3.09
N SER A 319 -20.25 -9.82 4.37
CA SER A 319 -19.78 -11.13 4.87
C SER A 319 -20.88 -12.20 4.91
N PHE A 320 -22.13 -11.82 4.56
CA PHE A 320 -23.24 -12.78 4.48
C PHE A 320 -23.09 -13.68 3.26
N SER A 321 -23.03 -14.98 3.48
CA SER A 321 -22.89 -15.99 2.42
C SER A 321 -23.70 -17.25 2.76
N ASP A 322 -23.99 -18.04 1.74
CA ASP A 322 -24.65 -19.34 1.92
C ASP A 322 -23.59 -20.45 2.13
N PRO A 323 -23.39 -20.95 3.35
CA PRO A 323 -22.37 -21.95 3.62
C PRO A 323 -22.62 -23.29 2.91
N THR A 324 -23.86 -23.58 2.49
CA THR A 324 -24.16 -24.82 1.71
C THR A 324 -23.54 -24.80 0.32
N ARG A 325 -23.08 -23.64 -0.16
CA ARG A 325 -22.43 -23.48 -1.46
C ARG A 325 -20.90 -23.63 -1.40
N VAL A 326 -20.34 -23.76 -0.22
CA VAL A 326 -18.89 -23.95 -0.06
C VAL A 326 -18.54 -25.40 -0.42
N PRO A 327 -17.66 -25.63 -1.41
CA PRO A 327 -17.29 -26.99 -1.81
C PRO A 327 -16.68 -27.77 -0.65
N GLY A 328 -17.10 -29.03 -0.50
CA GLY A 328 -16.58 -29.94 0.54
C GLY A 328 -17.19 -29.75 1.94
N ILE A 329 -18.15 -28.86 2.12
CA ILE A 329 -18.89 -28.72 3.38
C ILE A 329 -20.22 -29.46 3.28
N THR A 330 -20.47 -30.29 4.29
CA THR A 330 -21.79 -30.93 4.53
C THR A 330 -22.33 -30.47 5.86
N LEU A 331 -23.54 -29.93 5.89
CA LEU A 331 -24.18 -29.41 7.06
C LEU A 331 -25.27 -30.40 7.52
N SER A 332 -25.45 -30.58 8.83
CA SER A 332 -26.47 -31.44 9.41
C SER A 332 -27.90 -30.89 9.23
N GLU A 333 -28.01 -29.56 9.13
CA GLU A 333 -29.29 -28.85 8.93
C GLU A 333 -29.03 -27.58 8.08
N ASP A 334 -30.10 -27.01 7.51
CA ASP A 334 -30.03 -25.73 6.80
C ASP A 334 -29.79 -24.57 7.79
N PRO A 335 -28.69 -23.85 7.72
CA PRO A 335 -28.41 -22.72 8.63
C PRO A 335 -29.23 -21.46 8.31
N MET A 336 -29.96 -21.43 7.19
CA MET A 336 -30.66 -20.23 6.71
C MET A 336 -32.07 -20.52 6.20
N PRO A 337 -32.93 -21.23 6.96
CA PRO A 337 -34.26 -21.66 6.48
C PRO A 337 -35.17 -20.45 6.16
N ASN A 338 -35.10 -19.38 6.97
CA ASN A 338 -35.91 -18.18 6.78
C ASN A 338 -35.51 -17.40 5.51
N ILE A 339 -34.20 -17.27 5.23
CA ILE A 339 -33.72 -16.63 4.01
C ILE A 339 -34.11 -17.42 2.76
N ARG A 340 -34.06 -18.76 2.84
CA ARG A 340 -34.52 -19.61 1.74
C ARG A 340 -36.02 -19.48 1.49
N ALA A 341 -36.78 -19.37 2.53
CA ALA A 341 -38.23 -19.15 2.41
C ALA A 341 -38.56 -17.82 1.72
N LEU A 342 -37.82 -16.76 2.02
CA LEU A 342 -37.99 -15.44 1.38
C LEU A 342 -37.72 -15.49 -0.15
N LYS A 343 -36.84 -16.35 -0.62
CA LYS A 343 -36.59 -16.52 -2.08
C LYS A 343 -37.84 -16.92 -2.86
N ASN A 344 -38.79 -17.55 -2.22
CA ASN A 344 -40.03 -17.97 -2.88
C ASN A 344 -41.06 -16.84 -3.07
N THR A 345 -40.91 -15.75 -2.31
CA THR A 345 -41.88 -14.63 -2.26
C THR A 345 -41.29 -13.28 -2.64
N THR A 346 -39.98 -13.21 -2.81
CA THR A 346 -39.27 -11.97 -3.13
C THR A 346 -38.36 -12.14 -4.33
N THR A 347 -37.95 -11.05 -4.96
CA THR A 347 -36.89 -11.07 -5.98
C THR A 347 -35.57 -11.46 -5.32
N SER A 348 -34.96 -12.52 -5.83
CA SER A 348 -33.68 -13.02 -5.31
C SER A 348 -32.77 -13.43 -6.44
N GLY A 349 -31.46 -13.41 -6.18
CA GLY A 349 -30.43 -13.80 -7.14
C GLY A 349 -29.07 -13.91 -6.49
N LEU A 350 -28.08 -14.26 -7.30
CA LEU A 350 -26.68 -14.23 -6.92
C LEU A 350 -26.06 -12.98 -7.50
N MET A 351 -25.26 -12.29 -6.71
CA MET A 351 -24.46 -11.17 -7.15
C MET A 351 -22.99 -11.59 -7.10
N LEU A 352 -22.26 -11.32 -8.17
CA LEU A 352 -20.81 -11.48 -8.17
C LEU A 352 -20.23 -10.41 -7.25
N SER A 353 -19.57 -10.85 -6.18
CA SER A 353 -18.84 -9.95 -5.27
C SER A 353 -17.38 -9.92 -5.67
N PRO A 354 -16.82 -8.75 -6.02
CA PRO A 354 -15.38 -8.61 -6.29
C PRO A 354 -14.55 -8.53 -5.00
N GLY A 355 -15.18 -8.53 -3.82
CA GLY A 355 -14.49 -8.54 -2.54
C GLY A 355 -13.83 -9.89 -2.28
N TYR A 356 -12.50 -9.90 -2.12
CA TYR A 356 -11.72 -11.08 -1.80
C TYR A 356 -11.01 -10.86 -0.46
N GLY A 357 -11.39 -11.60 0.56
CA GLY A 357 -10.80 -11.45 1.91
C GLY A 357 -11.06 -10.11 2.60
N GLY A 358 -11.94 -9.29 2.06
CA GLY A 358 -12.26 -7.93 2.48
C GLY A 358 -12.75 -7.09 1.31
N GLY A 359 -12.61 -5.76 1.39
CA GLY A 359 -13.00 -4.89 0.28
C GLY A 359 -14.48 -4.51 0.25
N THR A 360 -15.21 -4.64 1.37
CA THR A 360 -16.61 -4.22 1.53
C THR A 360 -16.90 -2.84 0.95
N ALA A 361 -15.96 -1.89 1.11
CA ALA A 361 -16.07 -0.56 0.54
C ALA A 361 -16.10 -0.53 -0.99
N ASN A 362 -15.47 -1.49 -1.65
CA ASN A 362 -15.52 -1.60 -3.10
C ASN A 362 -16.90 -2.08 -3.56
N ILE A 363 -17.49 -3.01 -2.82
CA ILE A 363 -18.86 -3.50 -3.09
C ILE A 363 -19.87 -2.39 -2.86
N GLU A 364 -19.70 -1.64 -1.77
CA GLU A 364 -20.52 -0.46 -1.45
C GLU A 364 -20.42 0.59 -2.57
N TYR A 365 -19.19 0.91 -3.01
CA TYR A 365 -18.95 1.84 -4.11
C TYR A 365 -19.70 1.42 -5.38
N GLN A 366 -19.58 0.16 -5.78
CA GLN A 366 -20.28 -0.36 -6.96
C GLN A 366 -21.81 -0.31 -6.79
N ALA A 367 -22.32 -0.68 -5.62
CA ALA A 367 -23.75 -0.66 -5.34
C ALA A 367 -24.34 0.75 -5.38
N LEU A 368 -23.60 1.75 -4.88
CA LEU A 368 -24.07 3.13 -4.81
C LEU A 368 -23.89 3.91 -6.12
N THR A 369 -22.84 3.63 -6.87
CA THR A 369 -22.53 4.32 -8.12
C THR A 369 -23.07 3.61 -9.35
N GLY A 370 -23.33 2.32 -9.27
CA GLY A 370 -23.62 1.47 -10.41
C GLY A 370 -22.40 1.18 -11.31
N TRP A 371 -21.19 1.51 -10.86
CA TRP A 371 -19.95 1.31 -11.61
C TRP A 371 -19.26 0.03 -11.19
N ASP A 372 -19.10 -0.91 -12.12
CA ASP A 372 -18.33 -2.13 -11.90
C ASP A 372 -16.83 -1.81 -11.84
N LEU A 373 -16.11 -2.39 -10.88
CA LEU A 373 -14.65 -2.25 -10.77
C LEU A 373 -13.92 -2.76 -12.00
N ALA A 374 -14.47 -3.73 -12.71
CA ALA A 374 -13.91 -4.23 -13.97
C ALA A 374 -13.82 -3.17 -15.09
N LEU A 375 -14.52 -2.04 -14.95
CA LEU A 375 -14.46 -0.93 -15.89
C LEU A 375 -13.24 -0.02 -15.65
N PHE A 376 -12.62 -0.12 -14.50
CA PHE A 376 -11.43 0.67 -14.14
C PHE A 376 -10.13 -0.03 -14.58
N ASP A 377 -9.06 0.74 -14.59
CA ASP A 377 -7.71 0.18 -14.72
C ASP A 377 -7.39 -0.72 -13.50
N ASN A 378 -6.64 -1.78 -13.71
CA ASN A 378 -6.29 -2.73 -12.66
C ASN A 378 -5.49 -2.11 -11.49
N SER A 379 -4.92 -0.91 -11.66
CA SER A 379 -4.30 -0.15 -10.58
C SER A 379 -5.30 0.55 -9.64
N MET A 380 -6.59 0.60 -10.02
CA MET A 380 -7.67 1.14 -9.20
C MET A 380 -8.18 0.06 -8.23
N GLN A 381 -7.54 -0.07 -7.10
CA GLN A 381 -7.85 -1.11 -6.11
C GLN A 381 -8.95 -0.69 -5.13
N VAL A 382 -8.99 0.60 -4.75
CA VAL A 382 -9.92 1.13 -3.75
C VAL A 382 -10.41 2.51 -4.18
N PRO A 383 -11.51 2.61 -4.94
CA PRO A 383 -12.03 3.87 -5.47
C PRO A 383 -12.26 4.95 -4.41
N TYR A 384 -12.76 4.60 -3.23
CA TYR A 384 -12.95 5.56 -2.13
C TYR A 384 -11.68 6.26 -1.67
N GLN A 385 -10.51 5.66 -1.88
CA GLN A 385 -9.23 6.24 -1.48
C GLN A 385 -8.46 6.82 -2.66
N GLN A 386 -8.63 6.23 -3.84
CA GLN A 386 -7.81 6.54 -5.01
C GLN A 386 -8.54 7.45 -6.01
N LEU A 387 -9.87 7.46 -6.05
CA LEU A 387 -10.67 8.21 -7.02
C LEU A 387 -11.51 9.30 -6.34
N VAL A 388 -12.35 8.93 -5.39
CA VAL A 388 -13.32 9.84 -4.74
C VAL A 388 -12.69 11.11 -4.17
N PRO A 389 -11.52 11.09 -3.49
CA PRO A 389 -10.89 12.30 -2.97
C PRO A 389 -10.47 13.31 -4.04
N HIS A 390 -10.36 12.86 -5.29
CA HIS A 390 -9.96 13.68 -6.44
C HIS A 390 -11.15 14.15 -7.30
N GLN A 391 -12.35 13.68 -7.00
CA GLN A 391 -13.58 14.08 -7.68
C GLN A 391 -14.23 15.25 -6.96
N LYS A 392 -14.80 16.18 -7.73
CA LYS A 392 -15.61 17.27 -7.15
C LYS A 392 -16.97 16.77 -6.68
N VAL A 393 -17.53 15.82 -7.41
CA VAL A 393 -18.80 15.15 -7.13
C VAL A 393 -18.65 13.69 -7.51
N THR A 394 -19.09 12.80 -6.64
CA THR A 394 -19.22 11.39 -6.95
C THR A 394 -20.70 11.09 -7.11
N GLU A 395 -21.14 10.82 -8.33
CA GLU A 395 -22.53 10.53 -8.61
C GLU A 395 -22.91 9.17 -8.02
N THR A 396 -23.77 9.20 -7.02
CA THR A 396 -24.34 8.03 -6.35
C THR A 396 -25.85 8.14 -6.37
N PHE A 397 -26.56 7.03 -6.13
CA PHE A 397 -28.01 7.08 -5.96
C PHE A 397 -28.44 8.06 -4.87
N ASN A 398 -27.70 8.12 -3.78
CA ASN A 398 -27.96 9.07 -2.70
C ASN A 398 -27.77 10.52 -3.14
N GLN A 399 -26.71 10.81 -3.89
CA GLN A 399 -26.45 12.15 -4.40
C GLN A 399 -27.56 12.58 -5.38
N LEU A 400 -27.91 11.74 -6.34
CA LEU A 400 -28.98 11.99 -7.29
C LEU A 400 -30.33 12.20 -6.58
N TRP A 401 -30.56 11.48 -5.50
CA TRP A 401 -31.76 11.62 -4.66
C TRP A 401 -31.77 12.96 -3.92
N ASN A 402 -30.66 13.32 -3.31
CA ASN A 402 -30.50 14.57 -2.60
C ASN A 402 -30.61 15.78 -3.53
N ASP A 403 -30.05 15.73 -4.72
CA ASP A 403 -30.13 16.79 -5.74
C ASP A 403 -31.57 17.02 -6.20
N ARG A 404 -32.36 15.95 -6.20
CA ARG A 404 -33.77 16.03 -6.65
C ARG A 404 -34.75 16.38 -5.54
N TYR A 405 -34.51 15.91 -4.31
CA TYR A 405 -35.46 15.99 -3.19
C TYR A 405 -34.93 16.75 -1.96
N GLY A 406 -33.69 17.23 -2.00
CA GLY A 406 -33.01 17.89 -0.90
C GLY A 406 -32.25 16.90 0.02
N ALA A 407 -31.30 17.42 0.76
CA ALA A 407 -30.39 16.64 1.60
C ALA A 407 -31.07 15.85 2.74
N SER A 408 -32.32 16.18 3.07
CA SER A 408 -33.12 15.41 4.05
C SER A 408 -33.74 14.14 3.47
N GLY A 409 -33.59 13.89 2.17
CA GLY A 409 -34.21 12.76 1.47
C GLY A 409 -33.47 11.42 1.67
N SER A 410 -32.27 11.43 2.21
CA SER A 410 -31.51 10.19 2.45
C SER A 410 -30.74 10.23 3.76
N ILE A 411 -30.56 9.05 4.37
CA ILE A 411 -29.80 8.87 5.60
C ILE A 411 -28.96 7.60 5.48
N ALA A 412 -27.75 7.63 6.02
CA ALA A 412 -26.86 6.48 6.05
C ALA A 412 -26.46 6.13 7.49
N PHE A 413 -26.36 4.84 7.76
CA PHE A 413 -25.89 4.31 9.03
C PHE A 413 -24.68 3.41 8.80
N HIS A 414 -23.65 3.63 9.59
CA HIS A 414 -22.48 2.76 9.67
C HIS A 414 -22.28 2.35 11.14
N PRO A 415 -22.42 1.07 11.49
CA PRO A 415 -22.46 0.63 12.90
C PRO A 415 -21.10 0.61 13.58
N TYR A 416 -20.02 0.93 12.85
CA TYR A 416 -18.65 0.88 13.34
C TYR A 416 -17.90 2.21 13.07
N TYR A 417 -16.60 2.27 13.33
CA TYR A 417 -15.81 3.48 13.18
C TYR A 417 -15.79 4.01 11.74
N LYS A 418 -15.82 5.34 11.63
CA LYS A 418 -15.73 6.08 10.38
C LYS A 418 -14.26 6.17 9.93
N ASN A 419 -13.72 5.09 9.39
CA ASN A 419 -12.29 4.97 9.06
C ASN A 419 -11.91 5.56 7.69
N ARG A 420 -12.86 6.18 6.96
CA ARG A 420 -12.63 6.72 5.62
C ARG A 420 -13.28 8.08 5.50
N PRO A 421 -12.72 8.99 4.68
CA PRO A 421 -13.38 10.23 4.36
C PRO A 421 -14.63 9.92 3.50
N PHE A 422 -15.76 9.74 4.15
CA PHE A 422 -17.07 9.62 3.48
C PHE A 422 -17.56 11.00 3.04
N ALA A 423 -16.84 11.64 2.11
CA ALA A 423 -17.35 12.84 1.45
C ALA A 423 -18.61 12.55 0.61
N VAL A 424 -18.91 11.28 0.38
CA VAL A 424 -20.04 10.79 -0.45
C VAL A 424 -21.36 10.75 0.33
N TRP A 425 -21.33 10.81 1.68
CA TRP A 425 -22.52 10.66 2.52
C TRP A 425 -23.05 11.96 3.12
N CYS A 426 -22.27 13.03 3.06
CA CYS A 426 -22.62 14.33 3.62
C CYS A 426 -22.59 15.38 2.49
N GLY A 427 -23.55 15.30 1.58
CA GLY A 427 -23.93 16.38 0.70
C GLY A 427 -25.05 17.17 1.31
#